data_4968583148a4f3c7975fa88c092dd653
#
_entry.id   4968583148a4f3c7975fa88c092dd653
#
_cell.length_a   1.000
_cell.length_b   1.000
_cell.length_c   1.000
_cell.angle_alpha   90.00
_cell.angle_beta   90.00
_cell.angle_gamma   90.00
#
_symmetry.space_group_name_H-M   'P 1'
#
loop_
_entity.id
_entity.type
_entity.pdbx_description
1 polymer ?
#
loop_
_entity_poly.entity_id
_entity_poly.type
_entity_poly.pdbx_seq_one_letter_code
_entity_poly.pdbx_strand_id
1 'polypeptide(L)'
;MTTKAFQDYYPDHMAHCYGCGKLNEVGHQIKSYWDGEESICLFKPKDYHISIPGYVYGGLIASLIDCHGTGTAAAAAYRAENRPMDSLPALRYLTASLHVD
;
A
#
# COMPACT_ATOMS: atom_id res chain seq x y z
N MET A 1 4.73 -13.33 -9.23
CA MET A 1 4.55 -12.01 -8.57
C MET A 1 4.85 -10.90 -9.55
N THR A 2 4.00 -9.87 -9.60
CA THR A 2 4.26 -8.72 -10.45
C THR A 2 5.46 -7.93 -9.95
N THR A 3 6.11 -7.18 -10.84
CA THR A 3 7.36 -6.47 -10.52
C THR A 3 7.14 -5.01 -10.15
N LYS A 4 6.01 -4.42 -10.55
CA LYS A 4 5.69 -3.04 -10.23
C LYS A 4 4.60 -2.99 -9.16
N ALA A 5 4.84 -2.27 -8.08
CA ALA A 5 3.91 -2.16 -6.98
C ALA A 5 2.63 -1.40 -7.40
N PHE A 6 1.50 -1.75 -6.78
CA PHE A 6 0.23 -1.05 -7.01
C PHE A 6 0.38 0.45 -6.78
N GLN A 7 1.07 0.84 -5.72
CA GLN A 7 1.24 2.22 -5.30
C GLN A 7 2.09 3.04 -6.29
N ASP A 8 2.91 2.38 -7.07
CA ASP A 8 3.75 3.06 -8.05
C ASP A 8 3.01 3.45 -9.33
N TYR A 9 1.77 2.99 -9.48
CA TYR A 9 0.89 3.41 -10.57
C TYR A 9 0.10 4.67 -10.25
N TYR A 10 0.03 5.11 -8.99
CA TYR A 10 -0.73 6.31 -8.64
C TYR A 10 -0.16 7.54 -9.37
N PRO A 11 -1.02 8.39 -9.94
CA PRO A 11 -0.53 9.64 -10.51
C PRO A 11 0.09 10.52 -9.42
N ASP A 12 0.97 11.42 -9.82
CA ASP A 12 1.78 12.19 -8.88
C ASP A 12 0.97 12.90 -7.80
N HIS A 13 -0.18 13.47 -8.16
CA HIS A 13 -1.00 14.17 -7.17
C HIS A 13 -1.67 13.24 -6.14
N MET A 14 -1.60 11.93 -6.33
CA MET A 14 -2.11 10.90 -5.42
C MET A 14 -0.99 10.07 -4.79
N ALA A 15 0.26 10.47 -4.94
CA ALA A 15 1.43 9.65 -4.60
C ALA A 15 2.22 10.18 -3.40
N HIS A 16 1.59 10.93 -2.50
CA HIS A 16 2.25 11.54 -1.34
C HIS A 16 1.83 10.94 0.00
N CYS A 17 1.12 9.82 0.01
CA CYS A 17 0.70 9.17 1.25
C CYS A 17 1.92 8.87 2.13
N TYR A 18 1.82 9.18 3.42
CA TYR A 18 2.89 8.91 4.36
C TYR A 18 3.20 7.41 4.46
N GLY A 19 2.19 6.56 4.32
CA GLY A 19 2.38 5.11 4.36
C GLY A 19 2.95 4.55 3.07
N CYS A 20 2.43 4.95 1.90
CA CYS A 20 2.72 4.26 0.64
C CYS A 20 3.05 5.16 -0.55
N GLY A 21 3.07 6.46 -0.39
CA GLY A 21 3.32 7.37 -1.50
C GLY A 21 4.77 7.30 -2.00
N LYS A 22 4.97 6.98 -3.26
CA LYS A 22 6.32 6.90 -3.84
C LYS A 22 7.05 8.23 -3.82
N LEU A 23 6.31 9.35 -3.78
CA LEU A 23 6.88 10.69 -3.76
C LEU A 23 7.06 11.26 -2.35
N ASN A 24 6.66 10.52 -1.32
CA ASN A 24 6.91 10.91 0.06
C ASN A 24 8.19 10.24 0.56
N GLU A 25 9.30 10.97 0.49
CA GLU A 25 10.63 10.44 0.80
C GLU A 25 10.79 10.05 2.27
N VAL A 26 10.02 10.65 3.16
CA VAL A 26 10.10 10.32 4.60
C VAL A 26 9.04 9.30 5.01
N GLY A 27 8.25 8.83 4.06
CA GLY A 27 7.21 7.85 4.33
C GLY A 27 7.73 6.42 4.39
N HIS A 28 6.82 5.49 4.69
CA HIS A 28 7.18 4.07 4.82
C HIS A 28 7.46 3.39 3.48
N GLN A 29 6.98 3.94 2.38
CA GLN A 29 7.16 3.36 1.04
C GLN A 29 6.60 1.93 0.96
N ILE A 30 5.41 1.73 1.52
CA ILE A 30 4.72 0.42 1.51
C ILE A 30 4.36 0.06 0.08
N LYS A 31 4.68 -1.16 -0.32
CA LYS A 31 4.50 -1.65 -1.69
C LYS A 31 3.71 -2.95 -1.69
N SER A 32 2.73 -3.02 -2.58
CA SER A 32 1.87 -4.21 -2.73
C SER A 32 1.93 -4.72 -4.16
N TYR A 33 1.78 -6.02 -4.32
CA TYR A 33 1.94 -6.69 -5.61
C TYR A 33 0.88 -7.77 -5.79
N TRP A 34 0.57 -8.11 -7.03
CA TRP A 34 -0.17 -9.32 -7.32
C TRP A 34 0.75 -10.54 -7.27
N ASP A 35 0.25 -11.60 -6.67
CA ASP A 35 0.85 -12.93 -6.72
C ASP A 35 -0.27 -13.90 -7.10
N GLY A 36 -0.50 -14.05 -8.40
CA GLY A 36 -1.67 -14.78 -8.91
C GLY A 36 -2.97 -14.07 -8.53
N GLU A 37 -3.83 -14.77 -7.81
CA GLU A 37 -5.11 -14.25 -7.33
C GLU A 37 -5.01 -13.55 -5.97
N GLU A 38 -3.82 -13.53 -5.38
CA GLU A 38 -3.60 -12.91 -4.07
C GLU A 38 -2.79 -11.63 -4.23
N SER A 39 -3.02 -10.67 -3.33
CA SER A 39 -2.14 -9.53 -3.19
C SER A 39 -1.22 -9.74 -2.01
N ILE A 40 0.03 -9.31 -2.15
CA ILE A 40 1.04 -9.46 -1.09
C ILE A 40 1.75 -8.15 -0.84
N CYS A 41 2.18 -7.97 0.41
CA CYS A 41 3.02 -6.87 0.82
C CYS A 41 4.11 -7.43 1.73
N LEU A 42 5.37 -7.19 1.37
CA LEU A 42 6.51 -7.57 2.18
C LEU A 42 7.18 -6.29 2.68
N PHE A 43 7.39 -6.22 3.98
CA PHE A 43 7.98 -5.04 4.60
C PHE A 43 8.96 -5.47 5.69
N LYS A 44 10.17 -4.93 5.63
CA LYS A 44 11.17 -5.19 6.67
C LYS A 44 11.26 -3.97 7.57
N PRO A 45 10.79 -4.07 8.83
CA PRO A 45 10.91 -2.96 9.77
C PRO A 45 12.38 -2.58 10.02
N LYS A 46 12.61 -1.30 10.20
CA LYS A 46 13.91 -0.79 10.62
C LYS A 46 13.99 -0.76 12.14
N ASP A 47 15.19 -0.62 12.67
CA ASP A 47 15.42 -0.67 14.12
C ASP A 47 14.58 0.35 14.89
N TYR A 48 14.26 1.48 14.28
CA TYR A 48 13.46 2.52 14.92
C TYR A 48 11.95 2.30 14.83
N HIS A 49 11.51 1.25 14.12
CA HIS A 49 10.09 0.86 14.07
C HIS A 49 9.73 -0.02 15.26
N ILE A 50 10.14 0.36 16.45
CA ILE A 50 9.94 -0.46 17.65
C ILE A 50 8.89 0.13 18.58
N SER A 51 8.25 -0.74 19.34
CA SER A 51 7.46 -0.42 20.52
C SER A 51 8.39 -0.58 21.74
N ILE A 52 8.48 -1.81 22.28
CA ILE A 52 9.50 -2.17 23.26
C ILE A 52 10.50 -3.10 22.58
N PRO A 53 11.72 -3.26 23.14
CA PRO A 53 12.74 -4.08 22.47
C PRO A 53 12.22 -5.46 22.07
N GLY A 54 12.39 -5.81 20.79
CA GLY A 54 11.94 -7.07 20.22
C GLY A 54 10.55 -7.04 19.62
N TYR A 55 9.83 -5.93 19.71
CA TYR A 55 8.45 -5.83 19.20
C TYR A 55 8.30 -4.66 18.23
N VAL A 56 7.63 -4.92 17.11
CA VAL A 56 7.31 -3.89 16.12
C VAL A 56 6.22 -2.97 16.66
N TYR A 57 6.37 -1.68 16.38
CA TYR A 57 5.36 -0.67 16.73
C TYR A 57 4.00 -0.99 16.07
N GLY A 58 2.94 -1.03 16.89
CA GLY A 58 1.59 -1.36 16.41
C GLY A 58 1.07 -0.40 15.36
N GLY A 59 1.42 0.88 15.43
CA GLY A 59 1.05 1.85 14.42
C GLY A 59 1.62 1.54 13.04
N LEU A 60 2.82 0.96 12.97
CA LEU A 60 3.38 0.51 11.70
C LEU A 60 2.56 -0.67 11.15
N ILE A 61 2.20 -1.61 11.99
CA ILE A 61 1.36 -2.75 11.58
C ILE A 61 0.03 -2.24 11.02
N ALA A 62 -0.61 -1.30 11.70
CA ALA A 62 -1.84 -0.69 11.23
C ALA A 62 -1.63 0.01 9.88
N SER A 63 -0.51 0.71 9.70
CA SER A 63 -0.18 1.38 8.43
C SER A 63 0.00 0.38 7.29
N LEU A 64 0.63 -0.76 7.55
CA LEU A 64 0.80 -1.82 6.55
C LEU A 64 -0.55 -2.37 6.11
N ILE A 65 -1.43 -2.67 7.06
CA ILE A 65 -2.77 -3.18 6.77
C ILE A 65 -3.56 -2.14 5.98
N ASP A 66 -3.51 -0.88 6.38
CA ASP A 66 -4.21 0.22 5.76
C ASP A 66 -3.78 0.41 4.29
N CYS A 67 -2.51 0.66 4.06
CA CYS A 67 -2.01 0.95 2.71
C CYS A 67 -2.06 -0.26 1.79
N HIS A 68 -1.83 -1.46 2.32
CA HIS A 68 -1.99 -2.69 1.54
C HIS A 68 -3.45 -2.90 1.15
N GLY A 69 -4.38 -2.64 2.09
CA GLY A 69 -5.82 -2.79 1.83
C GLY A 69 -6.32 -1.82 0.77
N THR A 70 -5.99 -0.53 0.88
CA THR A 70 -6.44 0.47 -0.10
C THR A 70 -5.79 0.26 -1.47
N GLY A 71 -4.51 -0.10 -1.50
CA GLY A 71 -3.81 -0.42 -2.75
C GLY A 71 -4.42 -1.64 -3.44
N THR A 72 -4.74 -2.68 -2.67
CA THR A 72 -5.38 -3.88 -3.20
C THR A 72 -6.78 -3.58 -3.71
N ALA A 73 -7.55 -2.74 -3.01
CA ALA A 73 -8.88 -2.34 -3.47
C ALA A 73 -8.81 -1.68 -4.84
N ALA A 74 -7.89 -0.75 -5.02
CA ALA A 74 -7.70 -0.10 -6.32
C ALA A 74 -7.29 -1.11 -7.40
N ALA A 75 -6.31 -1.96 -7.11
CA ALA A 75 -5.84 -2.98 -8.05
C ALA A 75 -6.94 -3.96 -8.44
N ALA A 76 -7.75 -4.39 -7.47
CA ALA A 76 -8.87 -5.29 -7.71
C ALA A 76 -9.95 -4.62 -8.58
N ALA A 77 -10.22 -3.35 -8.36
CA ALA A 77 -11.19 -2.60 -9.16
C ALA A 77 -10.75 -2.48 -10.61
N TYR A 78 -9.46 -2.16 -10.86
CA TYR A 78 -8.92 -2.16 -12.22
C TYR A 78 -9.04 -3.54 -12.87
N ARG A 79 -8.68 -4.59 -12.14
CA ARG A 79 -8.74 -5.96 -12.65
C ARG A 79 -10.18 -6.35 -13.01
N ALA A 80 -11.15 -6.01 -12.16
CA ALA A 80 -12.56 -6.30 -12.39
C ALA A 80 -13.11 -5.59 -13.64
N GLU A 81 -12.55 -4.43 -13.99
CA GLU A 81 -12.95 -3.67 -15.17
C GLU A 81 -12.09 -3.98 -16.40
N ASN A 82 -11.17 -4.94 -16.31
CA ASN A 82 -10.20 -5.24 -17.36
C ASN A 82 -9.41 -4.00 -17.81
N ARG A 83 -9.06 -3.14 -16.85
CA ARG A 83 -8.31 -1.92 -17.11
C ARG A 83 -6.87 -2.05 -16.64
N PRO A 84 -5.89 -1.53 -17.40
CA PRO A 84 -4.54 -1.41 -16.88
C PRO A 84 -4.49 -0.37 -15.75
N MET A 85 -3.59 -0.53 -14.81
CA MET A 85 -3.51 0.32 -13.62
C MET A 85 -3.01 1.74 -13.92
N ASP A 86 -2.50 1.98 -15.12
CA ASP A 86 -2.12 3.31 -15.59
C ASP A 86 -3.20 3.98 -16.45
N SER A 87 -4.39 3.35 -16.56
CA SER A 87 -5.50 3.91 -17.34
C SER A 87 -6.20 5.04 -16.57
N LEU A 88 -6.92 5.88 -17.31
CA LEU A 88 -7.68 6.99 -16.75
C LEU A 88 -9.18 6.76 -16.90
N PRO A 89 -10.00 7.24 -15.96
CA PRO A 89 -9.62 7.98 -14.76
C PRO A 89 -8.95 7.07 -13.74
N ALA A 90 -8.01 7.62 -12.95
CA ALA A 90 -7.31 6.85 -11.94
C ALA A 90 -8.27 6.48 -10.80
N LEU A 91 -8.12 5.24 -10.32
CA LEU A 91 -8.89 4.75 -9.16
C LEU A 91 -8.02 4.86 -7.91
N ARG A 92 -8.58 5.45 -6.86
CA ARG A 92 -7.88 5.62 -5.59
C ARG A 92 -8.90 5.46 -4.45
N TYR A 93 -8.57 4.61 -3.50
CA TYR A 93 -9.40 4.37 -2.31
C TYR A 93 -8.75 4.99 -1.09
N LEU A 94 -9.54 5.63 -0.27
CA LEU A 94 -9.12 6.21 1.00
C LEU A 94 -9.82 5.48 2.14
N THR A 95 -9.12 5.34 3.25
CA THR A 95 -9.64 4.63 4.41
C THR A 95 -10.70 5.45 5.11
N ALA A 96 -11.90 4.90 5.24
CA ALA A 96 -12.97 5.50 6.04
C ALA A 96 -12.95 4.98 7.48
N SER A 97 -12.58 3.70 7.65
CA SER A 97 -12.46 3.08 8.97
C SER A 97 -11.44 1.96 8.90
N LEU A 98 -10.80 1.70 10.02
CA LEU A 98 -9.79 0.65 10.13
C LEU A 98 -9.96 -0.05 11.46
N HIS A 99 -10.02 -1.39 11.42
CA HIS A 99 -10.08 -2.21 12.61
C HIS A 99 -8.94 -3.22 12.58
N VAL A 100 -8.12 -3.22 13.61
CA VAL A 100 -6.95 -4.10 13.71
C VAL A 100 -7.00 -4.85 15.04
N ASP A 101 -6.94 -6.17 14.96
CA ASP A 101 -6.86 -7.05 16.12
C ASP A 101 -5.44 -7.55 16.34
#